data_61b664d957ad414385344228dcd35c9f
#
_entry.id   61b664d957ad414385344228dcd35c9f
#
_cell.length_a   1.000
_cell.length_b   1.000
_cell.length_c   1.000
_cell.angle_alpha   90.00
_cell.angle_beta   90.00
_cell.angle_gamma   90.00
#
_symmetry.space_group_name_H-M   'P 1'
#
loop_
_entity.id
_entity.type
_entity.pdbx_description
1 polymer ?
#
loop_
_entity_poly.entity_id
_entity_poly.type
_entity_poly.pdbx_seq_one_letter_code
_entity_poly.pdbx_strand_id
1 'polypeptide(L)'
;LDGSSAASDVYKRQSFISVLHFRESLGLRGADHIYLMKEHFYQALNETEHLEEMELREGNKYWIDRFFAKHLVLLYYWIMVAYYLTNPENAYDINMKIEKHAYETYTKYSAWHPEDNKIAEIAQDELNHAKELQDAMMMVC
;
A
#
# COMPACT_ATOMS: atom_id res chain seq x y z
N LEU A 1 16.55 0.61 -1.99
CA LEU A 1 15.27 1.07 -1.47
C LEU A 1 15.05 2.52 -1.88
N ASP A 2 13.96 2.85 -2.52
CA ASP A 2 13.65 4.21 -2.93
C ASP A 2 12.27 4.66 -2.42
N GLY A 3 12.04 5.98 -2.41
CA GLY A 3 10.79 6.56 -1.96
C GLY A 3 9.61 6.34 -2.92
N SER A 4 9.85 5.94 -4.17
CA SER A 4 8.77 5.73 -5.15
C SER A 4 7.95 4.49 -4.84
N SER A 5 8.58 3.41 -4.34
CA SER A 5 7.90 2.21 -3.88
C SER A 5 6.97 2.53 -2.69
N ALA A 6 7.51 3.18 -1.64
CA ALA A 6 6.73 3.57 -0.48
C ALA A 6 5.58 4.54 -0.85
N ALA A 7 5.83 5.50 -1.76
CA ALA A 7 4.78 6.41 -2.24
C ALA A 7 3.66 5.66 -2.97
N SER A 8 3.99 4.63 -3.78
CA SER A 8 2.97 3.83 -4.48
C SER A 8 2.06 3.08 -3.51
N ASP A 9 2.59 2.60 -2.38
CA ASP A 9 1.82 1.90 -1.36
C ASP A 9 0.83 2.84 -0.64
N VAL A 10 1.22 4.07 -0.34
CA VAL A 10 0.30 5.09 0.20
C VAL A 10 -0.88 5.32 -0.75
N TYR A 11 -0.61 5.58 -2.04
CA TYR A 11 -1.66 5.85 -3.03
C TYR A 11 -2.54 4.64 -3.31
N LYS A 12 -2.01 3.44 -3.24
CA LYS A 12 -2.78 2.20 -3.35
C LYS A 12 -3.89 2.13 -2.30
N ARG A 13 -3.55 2.41 -1.03
CA ARG A 13 -4.54 2.42 0.06
C ARG A 13 -5.55 3.54 -0.09
N GLN A 14 -5.11 4.72 -0.50
CA GLN A 14 -6.00 5.84 -0.79
C GLN A 14 -6.99 5.52 -1.92
N SER A 15 -6.58 4.75 -2.93
CA SER A 15 -7.49 4.33 -4.00
C SER A 15 -8.63 3.45 -3.47
N PHE A 16 -8.34 2.52 -2.57
CA PHE A 16 -9.36 1.68 -1.94
C PHE A 16 -10.32 2.49 -1.08
N ILE A 17 -9.81 3.42 -0.28
CA ILE A 17 -10.62 4.33 0.53
C ILE A 17 -11.55 5.17 -0.39
N SER A 18 -11.04 5.68 -1.49
CA SER A 18 -11.80 6.48 -2.45
C SER A 18 -12.96 5.69 -3.06
N VAL A 19 -12.76 4.43 -3.43
CA VAL A 19 -13.82 3.56 -3.95
C VAL A 19 -14.89 3.29 -2.88
N LEU A 20 -14.48 3.03 -1.65
CA LEU A 20 -15.43 2.81 -0.55
C LEU A 20 -16.26 4.06 -0.26
N HIS A 21 -15.67 5.26 -0.27
CA HIS A 21 -16.39 6.52 -0.15
C HIS A 21 -17.36 6.75 -1.32
N PHE A 22 -16.94 6.43 -2.53
CA PHE A 22 -17.81 6.54 -3.70
C PHE A 22 -19.03 5.61 -3.59
N ARG A 23 -18.83 4.37 -3.19
CA ARG A 23 -19.92 3.41 -2.93
C ARG A 23 -20.86 3.90 -1.83
N GLU A 24 -20.29 4.47 -0.76
CA GLU A 24 -21.09 5.04 0.33
C GLU A 24 -21.97 6.18 -0.18
N SER A 25 -21.47 7.06 -1.03
CA SER A 25 -22.24 8.16 -1.60
C SER A 25 -23.41 7.68 -2.47
N LEU A 26 -23.32 6.49 -3.01
CA LEU A 26 -24.39 5.82 -3.76
C LEU A 26 -25.34 5.00 -2.87
N GLY A 27 -25.14 5.00 -1.56
CA GLY A 27 -25.91 4.18 -0.62
C GLY A 27 -25.55 2.68 -0.62
N LEU A 28 -24.46 2.30 -1.28
CA LEU A 28 -24.01 0.92 -1.42
C LEU A 28 -23.07 0.55 -0.26
N ARG A 29 -23.63 0.43 0.93
CA ARG A 29 -22.88 -0.02 2.12
C ARG A 29 -23.05 -1.52 2.31
N GLY A 30 -21.92 -2.26 2.33
CA GLY A 30 -21.90 -3.62 2.81
C GLY A 30 -21.78 -3.69 4.35
N ALA A 31 -21.97 -4.88 4.92
CA ALA A 31 -21.83 -5.11 6.37
C ALA A 31 -20.42 -4.77 6.88
N ASP A 32 -19.41 -5.00 6.06
CA ASP A 32 -17.99 -4.84 6.42
C ASP A 32 -17.41 -3.47 5.99
N HIS A 33 -18.26 -2.55 5.54
CA HIS A 33 -17.84 -1.26 4.98
C HIS A 33 -16.97 -0.46 5.97
N ILE A 34 -17.38 -0.34 7.22
CA ILE A 34 -16.65 0.41 8.25
C ILE A 34 -15.34 -0.28 8.59
N TYR A 35 -15.33 -1.62 8.66
CA TYR A 35 -14.12 -2.37 8.89
C TYR A 35 -13.09 -2.13 7.78
N LEU A 36 -13.49 -2.27 6.53
CA LEU A 36 -12.60 -2.05 5.38
C LEU A 36 -12.08 -0.62 5.32
N MET A 37 -12.92 0.38 5.61
CA MET A 37 -12.50 1.79 5.67
C MET A 37 -11.41 2.01 6.72
N LYS A 38 -11.61 1.49 7.93
CA LYS A 38 -10.63 1.61 9.02
C LYS A 38 -9.33 0.91 8.66
N GLU A 39 -9.42 -0.30 8.14
CA GLU A 39 -8.26 -1.12 7.79
C GLU A 39 -7.37 -0.43 6.76
N HIS A 40 -7.97 0.01 5.66
CA HIS A 40 -7.22 0.72 4.62
C HIS A 40 -6.66 2.06 5.10
N PHE A 41 -7.37 2.75 5.98
CA PHE A 41 -6.90 4.00 6.56
C PHE A 41 -5.66 3.79 7.46
N TYR A 42 -5.68 2.78 8.34
CA TYR A 42 -4.53 2.45 9.17
C TYR A 42 -3.32 2.04 8.34
N GLN A 43 -3.53 1.24 7.30
CA GLN A 43 -2.47 0.86 6.39
C GLN A 43 -1.89 2.06 5.64
N ALA A 44 -2.74 3.00 5.19
CA ALA A 44 -2.28 4.23 4.55
C ALA A 44 -1.41 5.09 5.49
N LEU A 45 -1.77 5.17 6.77
CA LEU A 45 -0.95 5.88 7.77
C LEU A 45 0.40 5.21 7.97
N ASN A 46 0.43 3.90 8.11
CA ASN A 46 1.66 3.12 8.29
C ASN A 46 2.59 3.26 7.05
N GLU A 47 2.03 3.17 5.84
CA GLU A 47 2.79 3.39 4.62
C GLU A 47 3.35 4.82 4.51
N THR A 48 2.65 5.81 5.07
CA THR A 48 3.15 7.18 5.13
C THR A 48 4.38 7.27 6.01
N GLU A 49 4.42 6.55 7.13
CA GLU A 49 5.61 6.47 8.00
C GLU A 49 6.79 5.80 7.27
N HIS A 50 6.52 4.74 6.49
CA HIS A 50 7.54 4.10 5.66
C HIS A 50 8.09 5.08 4.60
N LEU A 51 7.21 5.87 3.98
CA LEU A 51 7.61 6.89 3.01
C LEU A 51 8.52 7.95 3.64
N GLU A 52 8.16 8.45 4.83
CA GLU A 52 9.00 9.41 5.56
C GLU A 52 10.38 8.83 5.85
N GLU A 53 10.46 7.58 6.29
CA GLU A 53 11.73 6.90 6.54
C GLU A 53 12.59 6.80 5.27
N MET A 54 11.99 6.47 4.14
CA MET A 54 12.70 6.38 2.86
C MET A 54 13.16 7.77 2.37
N GLU A 55 12.38 8.80 2.58
CA GLU A 55 12.77 10.19 2.26
C GLU A 55 13.95 10.67 3.13
N LEU A 56 13.95 10.35 4.43
CA LEU A 56 15.06 10.64 5.33
C LEU A 56 16.36 9.93 4.92
N ARG A 57 16.27 8.78 4.25
CA ARG A 57 17.40 8.03 3.70
C ARG A 57 17.85 8.51 2.31
N GLU A 58 17.49 9.73 1.91
CA GLU A 58 17.80 10.33 0.61
C GLU A 58 17.18 9.63 -0.62
N GLY A 59 16.13 8.81 -0.45
CA GLY A 59 15.39 8.18 -1.54
C GLY A 59 14.70 9.18 -2.48
N ASN A 60 14.76 10.45 -2.15
CA ASN A 60 14.11 11.58 -2.83
C ASN A 60 15.10 12.63 -3.36
N LYS A 61 16.36 12.25 -3.54
CA LYS A 61 17.47 13.14 -3.86
C LYS A 61 17.37 13.83 -5.23
N TYR A 62 16.91 13.09 -6.26
CA TYR A 62 16.85 13.58 -7.63
C TYR A 62 15.45 14.05 -8.00
N TRP A 63 15.30 15.33 -8.37
CA TRP A 63 13.99 15.92 -8.67
C TRP A 63 13.33 15.35 -9.93
N ILE A 64 14.12 14.91 -10.94
CA ILE A 64 13.62 14.30 -12.17
C ILE A 64 13.01 12.94 -11.87
N ASP A 65 13.72 12.09 -11.14
CA ASP A 65 13.23 10.76 -10.75
C ASP A 65 11.96 10.90 -9.91
N ARG A 66 11.94 11.86 -9.01
CA ARG A 66 10.80 12.20 -8.18
C ARG A 66 9.59 12.65 -9.00
N PHE A 67 9.82 13.48 -10.03
CA PHE A 67 8.77 13.94 -10.93
C PHE A 67 8.12 12.78 -11.68
N PHE A 68 8.92 11.93 -12.32
CA PHE A 68 8.41 10.76 -13.04
C PHE A 68 7.77 9.74 -12.10
N ALA A 69 8.37 9.46 -10.95
CA ALA A 69 7.83 8.55 -9.97
C ALA A 69 6.44 8.99 -9.49
N LYS A 70 6.25 10.28 -9.19
CA LYS A 70 4.94 10.81 -8.76
C LYS A 70 3.87 10.69 -9.84
N HIS A 71 4.22 10.89 -11.12
CA HIS A 71 3.27 10.74 -12.22
C HIS A 71 2.90 9.27 -12.46
N LEU A 72 3.85 8.35 -12.37
CA LEU A 72 3.60 6.92 -12.44
C LEU A 72 2.72 6.43 -11.28
N VAL A 73 2.97 6.93 -10.07
CA VAL A 73 2.17 6.61 -8.89
C VAL A 73 0.74 7.14 -9.04
N LEU A 74 0.55 8.33 -9.61
CA LEU A 74 -0.78 8.87 -9.87
C LEU A 74 -1.54 8.02 -10.91
N LEU A 75 -0.87 7.57 -11.97
CA LEU A 75 -1.45 6.65 -12.94
C LEU A 75 -1.83 5.32 -12.27
N TYR A 76 -0.97 4.77 -11.45
CA TYR A 76 -1.22 3.56 -10.67
C TYR A 76 -2.44 3.72 -9.75
N TYR A 77 -2.58 4.87 -9.09
CA TYR A 77 -3.75 5.19 -8.27
C TYR A 77 -5.06 5.03 -9.06
N TRP A 78 -5.15 5.62 -10.25
CA TRP A 78 -6.35 5.55 -11.09
C TRP A 78 -6.62 4.14 -11.61
N ILE A 79 -5.57 3.40 -11.98
CA ILE A 79 -5.69 1.99 -12.36
C ILE A 79 -6.27 1.18 -11.20
N MET A 80 -5.78 1.39 -9.99
CA MET A 80 -6.27 0.67 -8.81
C MET A 80 -7.68 1.06 -8.43
N VAL A 81 -8.08 2.33 -8.61
CA VAL A 81 -9.49 2.75 -8.43
C VAL A 81 -10.41 1.96 -9.37
N ALA A 82 -10.08 1.92 -10.67
CA ALA A 82 -10.87 1.18 -11.65
C ALA A 82 -10.90 -0.33 -11.33
N TYR A 83 -9.77 -0.89 -10.97
CA TYR A 83 -9.64 -2.30 -10.65
C TYR A 83 -10.44 -2.69 -9.40
N TYR A 84 -10.32 -1.92 -8.33
CA TYR A 84 -11.04 -2.19 -7.09
C TYR A 84 -12.55 -1.98 -7.24
N LEU A 85 -12.97 -1.03 -8.07
CA LEU A 85 -14.39 -0.80 -8.37
C LEU A 85 -15.02 -1.95 -9.15
N THR A 86 -14.31 -2.52 -10.12
CA THR A 86 -14.83 -3.53 -11.05
C THR A 86 -14.57 -4.96 -10.59
N ASN A 87 -13.44 -5.19 -9.94
CA ASN A 87 -13.01 -6.54 -9.52
C ASN A 87 -12.18 -6.47 -8.23
N PRO A 88 -12.82 -6.25 -7.07
CA PRO A 88 -12.12 -6.09 -5.79
C PRO A 88 -11.29 -7.31 -5.39
N GLU A 89 -11.74 -8.51 -5.68
CA GLU A 89 -11.00 -9.74 -5.38
C GLU A 89 -9.61 -9.73 -6.02
N ASN A 90 -9.54 -9.47 -7.32
CA ASN A 90 -8.27 -9.41 -8.04
C ASN A 90 -7.42 -8.21 -7.60
N ALA A 91 -8.03 -7.08 -7.23
CA ALA A 91 -7.31 -5.94 -6.69
C ALA A 91 -6.60 -6.31 -5.38
N TYR A 92 -7.28 -7.00 -4.47
CA TYR A 92 -6.67 -7.49 -3.23
C TYR A 92 -5.58 -8.54 -3.50
N ASP A 93 -5.81 -9.49 -4.41
CA ASP A 93 -4.82 -10.52 -4.74
C ASP A 93 -3.52 -9.92 -5.28
N ILE A 94 -3.61 -8.98 -6.22
CA ILE A 94 -2.45 -8.29 -6.77
C ILE A 94 -1.69 -7.53 -5.67
N ASN A 95 -2.41 -6.79 -4.83
CA ASN A 95 -1.78 -6.02 -3.77
C ASN A 95 -1.15 -6.91 -2.70
N MET A 96 -1.79 -8.02 -2.34
CA MET A 96 -1.21 -9.02 -1.45
C MET A 96 0.13 -9.57 -1.99
N LYS A 97 0.21 -9.82 -3.30
CA LYS A 97 1.45 -10.27 -3.95
C LYS A 97 2.53 -9.19 -3.91
N ILE A 98 2.16 -7.92 -4.08
CA ILE A 98 3.08 -6.78 -3.96
C ILE A 98 3.62 -6.66 -2.54
N GLU A 99 2.78 -6.77 -1.51
CA GLU A 99 3.21 -6.74 -0.11
C GLU A 99 4.16 -7.89 0.22
N LYS A 100 3.86 -9.10 -0.25
CA LYS A 100 4.76 -10.26 -0.08
C LYS A 100 6.11 -10.03 -0.75
N HIS A 101 6.13 -9.44 -1.93
CA HIS A 101 7.37 -9.10 -2.63
C HIS A 101 8.15 -8.02 -1.87
N ALA A 102 7.48 -6.99 -1.34
CA ALA A 102 8.09 -5.97 -0.49
C ALA A 102 8.69 -6.60 0.78
N TYR A 103 7.96 -7.48 1.45
CA TYR A 103 8.47 -8.24 2.60
C TYR A 103 9.76 -8.98 2.27
N GLU A 104 9.79 -9.71 1.16
CA GLU A 104 10.99 -10.44 0.72
C GLU A 104 12.17 -9.49 0.46
N THR A 105 11.92 -8.36 -0.17
CA THR A 105 12.94 -7.36 -0.48
C THR A 105 13.52 -6.74 0.79
N TYR A 106 12.68 -6.32 1.71
CA TYR A 106 13.12 -5.74 3.00
C TYR A 106 13.82 -6.78 3.88
N THR A 107 13.36 -8.03 3.85
CA THR A 107 14.00 -9.13 4.60
C THR A 107 15.40 -9.41 4.07
N LYS A 108 15.61 -9.43 2.77
CA LYS A 108 16.94 -9.58 2.16
C LYS A 108 17.86 -8.43 2.55
N TYR A 109 17.37 -7.19 2.49
CA TYR A 109 18.13 -6.03 2.93
C TYR A 109 18.51 -6.12 4.41
N SER A 110 17.56 -6.49 5.27
CA SER A 110 17.78 -6.66 6.71
C SER A 110 18.83 -7.73 7.02
N ALA A 111 18.88 -8.82 6.26
CA ALA A 111 19.91 -9.86 6.41
C ALA A 111 21.32 -9.34 6.09
N TRP A 112 21.44 -8.39 5.17
CA TRP A 112 22.73 -7.75 4.82
C TRP A 112 23.10 -6.61 5.77
N HIS A 113 22.12 -6.02 6.45
CA HIS A 113 22.27 -4.89 7.37
C HIS A 113 21.55 -5.19 8.71
N PRO A 114 22.06 -6.18 9.50
CA PRO A 114 21.38 -6.61 10.73
C PRO A 114 21.32 -5.52 11.82
N GLU A 115 22.13 -4.47 11.69
CA GLU A 115 22.13 -3.30 12.56
C GLU A 115 20.93 -2.35 12.30
N ASP A 116 20.26 -2.49 11.18
CA ASP A 116 19.15 -1.63 10.78
C ASP A 116 17.81 -2.22 11.23
N ASN A 117 17.48 -2.02 12.50
CA ASN A 117 16.25 -2.54 13.10
C ASN A 117 14.98 -1.93 12.48
N LYS A 118 15.05 -0.71 11.95
CA LYS A 118 13.89 -0.05 11.32
C LYS A 118 13.45 -0.77 10.04
N ILE A 119 14.39 -1.24 9.25
CA ILE A 119 14.09 -2.03 8.05
C ILE A 119 13.46 -3.39 8.40
N ALA A 120 13.92 -4.03 9.47
CA ALA A 120 13.32 -5.27 9.96
C ALA A 120 11.86 -5.05 10.43
N GLU A 121 11.58 -3.93 11.09
CA GLU A 121 10.24 -3.52 11.47
C GLU A 121 9.35 -3.31 10.25
N ILE A 122 9.82 -2.57 9.25
CA ILE A 122 9.09 -2.35 7.99
C ILE A 122 8.79 -3.68 7.30
N ALA A 123 9.76 -4.61 7.23
CA ALA A 123 9.52 -5.93 6.66
C ALA A 123 8.38 -6.68 7.37
N GLN A 124 8.32 -6.60 8.69
CA GLN A 124 7.23 -7.22 9.45
C GLN A 124 5.88 -6.56 9.17
N ASP A 125 5.86 -5.23 9.01
CA ASP A 125 4.64 -4.50 8.64
C ASP A 125 4.11 -4.95 7.27
N GLU A 126 4.98 -5.12 6.27
CA GLU A 126 4.60 -5.61 4.95
C GLU A 126 3.98 -7.02 5.00
N LEU A 127 4.52 -7.90 5.85
CA LEU A 127 3.93 -9.22 6.06
C LEU A 127 2.55 -9.14 6.71
N ASN A 128 2.36 -8.24 7.67
CA ASN A 128 1.08 -8.01 8.32
C ASN A 128 0.06 -7.45 7.33
N HIS A 129 0.45 -6.48 6.50
CA HIS A 129 -0.39 -5.92 5.43
C HIS A 129 -0.85 -7.01 4.45
N ALA A 130 0.03 -7.94 4.06
CA ALA A 130 -0.35 -9.06 3.20
C ALA A 130 -1.42 -9.95 3.81
N LYS A 131 -1.35 -10.21 5.11
CA LYS A 131 -2.35 -10.99 5.85
C LYS A 131 -3.69 -10.25 5.94
N GLU A 132 -3.65 -8.97 6.26
CA GLU A 132 -4.83 -8.12 6.35
C GLU A 132 -5.55 -7.98 5.01
N LEU A 133 -4.79 -7.89 3.90
CA LEU A 133 -5.36 -7.92 2.55
C LEU A 133 -6.01 -9.25 2.21
N GLN A 134 -5.43 -10.36 2.68
CA GLN A 134 -6.04 -11.68 2.50
C GLN A 134 -7.37 -11.76 3.25
N ASP A 135 -7.43 -11.29 4.48
CA ASP A 135 -8.66 -11.27 5.27
C ASP A 135 -9.71 -10.36 4.62
N ALA A 136 -9.32 -9.17 4.14
CA ALA A 136 -10.20 -8.27 3.43
C ALA A 136 -10.74 -8.88 2.12
N MET A 137 -9.90 -9.60 1.38
CA MET A 137 -10.32 -10.33 0.17
C MET A 137 -11.39 -11.37 0.48
N MET A 138 -11.24 -12.10 1.58
CA MET A 138 -12.23 -13.10 2.00
C MET A 138 -13.58 -12.48 2.40
N MET A 139 -13.59 -11.21 2.83
CA MET A 139 -14.84 -10.50 3.16
C MET A 139 -15.61 -10.03 1.92
N VAL A 140 -14.91 -9.77 0.80
CA VAL A 140 -15.54 -9.26 -0.44
C VAL A 140 -15.87 -10.37 -1.45
N CYS A 141 -15.40 -11.58 -1.19
CA CYS A 141 -15.75 -12.80 -1.91
C CYS A 141 -16.78 -13.60 -1.10
#